data_8fe31357033c129689822b1b820fd069
#
_entry.id   8fe31357033c129689822b1b820fd069
#
_cell.length_a   1.000
_cell.length_b   1.000
_cell.length_c   1.000
_cell.angle_alpha   90.00
_cell.angle_beta   90.00
_cell.angle_gamma   90.00
#
_symmetry.space_group_name_H-M   'P 1'
#
loop_
_entity.id
_entity.type
_entity.pdbx_description
1 polymer ?
#
loop_
_entity_poly.entity_id
_entity_poly.type
_entity_poly.pdbx_seq_one_letter_code
_entity_poly.pdbx_strand_id
1 'polypeptide(L)'
;ITNVGNTMAEFSGWAASMELFGVSKYISVPLGAFFVWFLVTRWNYSIFEKIVLGVCLVYSTYIISAFLAKPDWGEVMQKTVTPSIEWSASYLVMIVSIIGTSITPWQQFYLQAGVVEKGLNEQDRWASKVDVIGGGIMMGVVAFFIIVACGTTLFPAGIQINTAEDAALSLKPLAGKY
;
A
#
# COMPACT_ATOMS: atom_id res chain seq x y z
N ILE A 1 -10.82 15.07 10.81
CA ILE A 1 -10.74 15.50 9.39
C ILE A 1 -9.78 14.57 8.64
N THR A 2 -8.53 14.38 9.10
CA THR A 2 -7.51 13.54 8.42
C THR A 2 -7.98 12.10 8.16
N ASN A 3 -8.61 11.46 9.15
CA ASN A 3 -9.13 10.09 9.00
C ASN A 3 -10.24 9.99 7.95
N VAL A 4 -11.11 11.02 7.85
CA VAL A 4 -12.14 11.07 6.80
C VAL A 4 -11.49 11.15 5.42
N GLY A 5 -10.49 12.03 5.26
CA GLY A 5 -9.73 12.12 4.01
C GLY A 5 -9.06 10.81 3.62
N ASN A 6 -8.47 10.10 4.59
CA ASN A 6 -7.87 8.80 4.35
C ASN A 6 -8.90 7.75 3.90
N THR A 7 -10.04 7.67 4.60
CA THR A 7 -11.14 6.77 4.21
C THR A 7 -11.67 7.09 2.80
N MET A 8 -11.78 8.37 2.45
CA MET A 8 -12.18 8.77 1.11
C MET A 8 -11.17 8.32 0.05
N ALA A 9 -9.87 8.42 0.33
CA ALA A 9 -8.81 7.95 -0.57
C ALA A 9 -8.88 6.43 -0.78
N GLU A 10 -9.09 5.65 0.27
CA GLU A 10 -9.24 4.19 0.21
C GLU A 10 -10.44 3.77 -0.66
N PHE A 11 -11.61 4.39 -0.44
CA PHE A 11 -12.80 4.13 -1.25
C PHE A 11 -12.67 4.64 -2.69
N SER A 12 -11.89 5.69 -2.93
CA SER A 12 -11.57 6.16 -4.28
C SER A 12 -10.73 5.11 -5.03
N GLY A 13 -9.70 4.53 -4.38
CA GLY A 13 -8.91 3.43 -4.93
C GLY A 13 -9.75 2.19 -5.22
N TRP A 14 -10.68 1.84 -4.31
CA TRP A 14 -11.64 0.76 -4.52
C TRP A 14 -12.53 1.02 -5.74
N ALA A 15 -13.09 2.24 -5.85
CA ALA A 15 -13.94 2.64 -6.97
C ALA A 15 -13.21 2.54 -8.31
N ALA A 16 -11.98 3.11 -8.40
CA ALA A 16 -11.15 3.06 -9.59
C ALA A 16 -10.86 1.61 -10.02
N SER A 17 -10.52 0.73 -9.05
CA SER A 17 -10.27 -0.68 -9.33
C SER A 17 -11.51 -1.40 -9.88
N MET A 18 -12.70 -1.07 -9.37
CA MET A 18 -13.95 -1.68 -9.83
C MET A 18 -14.41 -1.15 -11.18
N GLU A 19 -14.09 0.10 -11.52
CA GLU A 19 -14.34 0.68 -12.84
C GLU A 19 -13.55 -0.05 -13.94
N LEU A 20 -12.36 -0.61 -13.65
CA LEU A 20 -11.64 -1.50 -14.58
C LEU A 20 -12.43 -2.74 -14.97
N PHE A 21 -13.26 -3.25 -14.06
CA PHE A 21 -14.16 -4.38 -14.32
C PHE A 21 -15.53 -3.94 -14.88
N GLY A 22 -15.70 -2.65 -15.23
CA GLY A 22 -16.95 -2.11 -15.73
C GLY A 22 -18.02 -1.88 -14.68
N VAL A 23 -17.69 -1.93 -13.38
CA VAL A 23 -18.65 -1.70 -12.31
C VAL A 23 -18.64 -0.23 -11.91
N SER A 24 -19.79 0.44 -12.03
CA SER A 24 -19.94 1.85 -11.66
C SER A 24 -19.60 2.10 -10.21
N LYS A 25 -18.85 3.19 -9.92
CA LYS A 25 -18.51 3.64 -8.57
C LYS A 25 -19.74 3.86 -7.66
N TYR A 26 -20.88 4.25 -8.24
CA TYR A 26 -22.12 4.44 -7.48
C TYR A 26 -22.69 3.13 -6.92
N ILE A 27 -22.31 1.99 -7.45
CA ILE A 27 -22.67 0.65 -6.98
C ILE A 27 -21.53 0.07 -6.15
N SER A 28 -20.29 0.16 -6.63
CA SER A 28 -19.13 -0.47 -6.01
C SER A 28 -18.80 0.13 -4.65
N VAL A 29 -18.90 1.45 -4.46
CA VAL A 29 -18.56 2.09 -3.19
C VAL A 29 -19.54 1.72 -2.07
N PRO A 30 -20.88 1.78 -2.25
CA PRO A 30 -21.81 1.31 -1.22
C PRO A 30 -21.68 -0.18 -0.90
N LEU A 31 -21.45 -1.02 -1.92
CA LEU A 31 -21.21 -2.45 -1.71
C LEU A 31 -19.91 -2.70 -0.96
N GLY A 32 -18.83 -2.01 -1.29
CA GLY A 32 -17.56 -2.08 -0.58
C GLY A 32 -17.69 -1.64 0.88
N ALA A 33 -18.40 -0.55 1.13
CA ALA A 33 -18.67 -0.07 2.49
C ALA A 33 -19.48 -1.08 3.30
N PHE A 34 -20.52 -1.67 2.71
CA PHE A 34 -21.31 -2.74 3.33
C PHE A 34 -20.45 -3.98 3.61
N PHE A 35 -19.60 -4.37 2.67
CA PHE A 35 -18.72 -5.52 2.81
C PHE A 35 -17.72 -5.32 3.97
N VAL A 36 -17.05 -4.16 4.02
CA VAL A 36 -16.14 -3.84 5.12
C VAL A 36 -16.86 -3.80 6.47
N TRP A 37 -18.04 -3.16 6.54
CA TRP A 37 -18.86 -3.14 7.74
C TRP A 37 -19.25 -4.55 8.19
N PHE A 38 -19.68 -5.42 7.26
CA PHE A 38 -20.04 -6.81 7.55
C PHE A 38 -18.84 -7.60 8.08
N LEU A 39 -17.66 -7.45 7.44
CA LEU A 39 -16.43 -8.12 7.87
C LEU A 39 -16.06 -7.73 9.31
N VAL A 40 -16.04 -6.44 9.59
CA VAL A 40 -15.61 -5.91 10.90
C VAL A 40 -16.60 -6.27 12.01
N THR A 41 -17.90 -6.28 11.71
CA THR A 41 -18.92 -6.51 12.74
C THR A 41 -19.22 -7.99 13.01
N ARG A 42 -18.96 -8.88 12.03
CA ARG A 42 -19.35 -10.30 12.12
C ARG A 42 -18.20 -11.24 12.43
N TRP A 43 -16.98 -10.84 12.16
CA TRP A 43 -15.84 -11.73 12.35
C TRP A 43 -14.97 -11.30 13.54
N ASN A 44 -14.37 -12.32 14.21
CA ASN A 44 -13.41 -12.09 15.27
C ASN A 44 -12.13 -11.52 14.68
N TYR A 45 -11.45 -10.68 15.46
CA TYR A 45 -10.18 -10.04 15.09
C TYR A 45 -9.16 -11.01 14.48
N SER A 46 -9.01 -12.21 15.05
CA SER A 46 -8.06 -13.23 14.56
C SER A 46 -8.36 -13.73 13.14
N ILE A 47 -9.64 -13.86 12.77
CA ILE A 47 -10.03 -14.26 11.41
C ILE A 47 -9.79 -13.12 10.44
N PHE A 48 -10.18 -11.91 10.83
CA PHE A 48 -9.94 -10.70 10.05
C PHE A 48 -8.45 -10.50 9.76
N GLU A 49 -7.58 -10.61 10.77
CA GLU A 49 -6.12 -10.50 10.63
C GLU A 49 -5.56 -11.52 9.61
N LYS A 50 -5.99 -12.79 9.65
CA LYS A 50 -5.53 -13.81 8.71
C LYS A 50 -5.95 -13.54 7.28
N ILE A 51 -7.15 -13.00 7.08
CA ILE A 51 -7.65 -12.62 5.75
C ILE A 51 -6.82 -11.46 5.20
N VAL A 52 -6.60 -10.42 6.01
CA VAL A 52 -5.79 -9.27 5.62
C VAL A 52 -4.37 -9.69 5.29
N LEU A 53 -3.74 -10.55 6.10
CA LEU A 53 -2.42 -11.11 5.79
C LEU A 53 -2.40 -11.88 4.48
N GLY A 54 -3.46 -12.67 4.20
CA GLY A 54 -3.60 -13.36 2.91
C GLY A 54 -3.69 -12.40 1.73
N VAL A 55 -4.44 -11.32 1.88
CA VAL A 55 -4.54 -10.26 0.85
C VAL A 55 -3.20 -9.54 0.67
N CYS A 56 -2.43 -9.33 1.74
CA CYS A 56 -1.11 -8.71 1.65
C CYS A 56 -0.12 -9.51 0.79
N LEU A 57 -0.33 -10.83 0.59
CA LEU A 57 0.49 -11.63 -0.33
C LEU A 57 0.40 -11.13 -1.78
N VAL A 58 -0.69 -10.45 -2.16
CA VAL A 58 -0.81 -9.83 -3.49
C VAL A 58 0.30 -8.82 -3.73
N TYR A 59 0.80 -8.14 -2.70
CA TYR A 59 1.91 -7.20 -2.87
C TYR A 59 3.22 -7.88 -3.30
N SER A 60 3.38 -9.20 -3.11
CA SER A 60 4.52 -9.94 -3.63
C SER A 60 4.59 -9.91 -5.17
N THR A 61 3.46 -9.67 -5.84
CA THR A 61 3.42 -9.51 -7.30
C THR A 61 4.25 -8.32 -7.77
N TYR A 62 4.32 -7.24 -7.00
CA TYR A 62 5.18 -6.09 -7.32
C TYR A 62 6.66 -6.45 -7.22
N ILE A 63 7.05 -7.29 -6.27
CA ILE A 63 8.42 -7.78 -6.14
C ILE A 63 8.80 -8.59 -7.38
N ILE A 64 7.93 -9.53 -7.78
CA ILE A 64 8.14 -10.36 -8.97
C ILE A 64 8.16 -9.49 -10.23
N SER A 65 7.24 -8.53 -10.36
CA SER A 65 7.18 -7.59 -11.49
C SER A 65 8.45 -6.77 -11.62
N ALA A 66 9.00 -6.26 -10.51
CA ALA A 66 10.23 -5.49 -10.52
C ALA A 66 11.42 -6.32 -11.06
N PHE A 67 11.55 -7.59 -10.67
CA PHE A 67 12.57 -8.47 -11.22
C PHE A 67 12.35 -8.78 -12.70
N LEU A 68 11.11 -9.01 -13.14
CA LEU A 68 10.78 -9.28 -14.53
C LEU A 68 11.00 -8.07 -15.44
N ALA A 69 10.85 -6.87 -14.91
CA ALA A 69 11.09 -5.62 -15.63
C ALA A 69 12.58 -5.39 -15.93
N LYS A 70 13.50 -6.17 -15.32
CA LYS A 70 14.95 -6.12 -15.52
C LYS A 70 15.55 -4.71 -15.40
N PRO A 71 15.35 -4.02 -14.27
CA PRO A 71 15.95 -2.73 -14.03
C PRO A 71 17.47 -2.81 -14.02
N ASP A 72 18.14 -1.69 -14.27
CA ASP A 72 19.56 -1.59 -13.93
C ASP A 72 19.71 -1.46 -12.41
N TRP A 73 19.99 -2.59 -11.77
CA TRP A 73 20.13 -2.63 -10.30
C TRP A 73 21.27 -1.76 -9.79
N GLY A 74 22.32 -1.50 -10.62
CA GLY A 74 23.40 -0.58 -10.26
C GLY A 74 22.89 0.84 -10.12
N GLU A 75 22.12 1.32 -11.11
CA GLU A 75 21.49 2.62 -11.09
C GLU A 75 20.46 2.75 -9.94
N VAL A 76 19.62 1.73 -9.76
CA VAL A 76 18.62 1.70 -8.68
C VAL A 76 19.29 1.85 -7.31
N MET A 77 20.33 1.07 -7.03
CA MET A 77 21.05 1.14 -5.76
C MET A 77 21.79 2.46 -5.58
N GLN A 78 22.42 2.96 -6.62
CA GLN A 78 23.09 4.27 -6.58
C GLN A 78 22.10 5.40 -6.25
N LYS A 79 20.94 5.43 -6.92
CA LYS A 79 19.92 6.45 -6.68
C LYS A 79 19.22 6.30 -5.32
N THR A 80 19.17 5.08 -4.79
CA THR A 80 18.62 4.84 -3.44
C THR A 80 19.52 5.42 -2.36
N VAL A 81 20.84 5.36 -2.54
CA VAL A 81 21.82 5.83 -1.54
C VAL A 81 22.20 7.30 -1.76
N THR A 82 22.11 7.78 -2.99
CA THR A 82 22.43 9.17 -3.36
C THR A 82 21.16 9.96 -3.68
N PRO A 83 20.50 10.56 -2.68
CA PRO A 83 19.28 11.31 -2.91
C PRO A 83 19.54 12.57 -3.75
N SER A 84 18.79 12.73 -4.83
CA SER A 84 18.70 13.98 -5.56
C SER A 84 17.59 14.83 -4.97
N ILE A 85 17.93 15.95 -4.34
CA ILE A 85 16.95 16.84 -3.74
C ILE A 85 16.65 17.97 -4.72
N GLU A 86 15.40 18.06 -5.14
CA GLU A 86 14.90 19.18 -5.94
C GLU A 86 14.06 20.11 -5.05
N TRP A 87 14.42 21.38 -5.01
CA TRP A 87 13.68 22.40 -4.24
C TRP A 87 12.49 22.96 -5.04
N SER A 88 11.67 22.08 -5.63
CA SER A 88 10.42 22.46 -6.29
C SER A 88 9.23 22.28 -5.34
N ALA A 89 8.19 23.10 -5.51
CA ALA A 89 6.97 22.96 -4.70
C ALA A 89 6.33 21.57 -4.83
N SER A 90 6.33 21.01 -6.03
CA SER A 90 5.80 19.66 -6.31
C SER A 90 6.59 18.58 -5.57
N TYR A 91 7.91 18.69 -5.53
CA TYR A 91 8.76 17.73 -4.80
C TYR A 91 8.53 17.78 -3.30
N LEU A 92 8.41 18.98 -2.72
CA LEU A 92 8.12 19.17 -1.30
C LEU A 92 6.74 18.61 -0.92
N VAL A 93 5.72 18.86 -1.75
CA VAL A 93 4.37 18.29 -1.56
C VAL A 93 4.41 16.76 -1.60
N MET A 94 5.18 16.18 -2.54
CA MET A 94 5.33 14.73 -2.64
C MET A 94 6.01 14.13 -1.39
N ILE A 95 7.06 14.74 -0.87
CA ILE A 95 7.72 14.30 0.38
C ILE A 95 6.73 14.34 1.55
N VAL A 96 6.02 15.47 1.71
CA VAL A 96 5.02 15.62 2.78
C VAL A 96 3.92 14.57 2.65
N SER A 97 3.49 14.27 1.42
CA SER A 97 2.47 13.25 1.15
C SER A 97 2.97 11.85 1.52
N ILE A 98 4.20 11.48 1.15
CA ILE A 98 4.81 10.18 1.51
C ILE A 98 4.94 10.04 3.03
N ILE A 99 5.42 11.07 3.72
CA ILE A 99 5.52 11.06 5.19
C ILE A 99 4.12 10.94 5.81
N GLY A 100 3.14 11.70 5.31
CA GLY A 100 1.78 11.72 5.82
C GLY A 100 1.03 10.41 5.63
N THR A 101 1.29 9.68 4.55
CA THR A 101 0.71 8.35 4.32
C THR A 101 1.42 7.27 5.13
N SER A 102 2.70 7.44 5.45
CA SER A 102 3.48 6.48 6.24
C SER A 102 3.21 6.60 7.73
N ILE A 103 2.91 7.81 8.23
CA ILE A 103 2.66 8.08 9.66
C ILE A 103 1.27 8.71 9.80
N THR A 104 0.25 7.87 9.66
CA THR A 104 -1.13 8.33 9.77
C THR A 104 -1.63 8.35 11.23
N PRO A 105 -2.40 9.35 11.66
CA PRO A 105 -2.87 9.45 13.05
C PRO A 105 -3.71 8.26 13.50
N TRP A 106 -4.47 7.63 12.60
CA TRP A 106 -5.33 6.49 12.94
C TRP A 106 -4.52 5.23 13.31
N GLN A 107 -3.28 5.08 12.84
CA GLN A 107 -2.42 3.94 13.15
C GLN A 107 -2.15 3.80 14.65
N GLN A 108 -2.03 4.92 15.35
CA GLN A 108 -1.81 4.91 16.80
C GLN A 108 -3.02 4.32 17.55
N PHE A 109 -4.23 4.71 17.13
CA PHE A 109 -5.48 4.19 17.71
C PHE A 109 -5.68 2.72 17.34
N TYR A 110 -5.37 2.35 16.10
CA TYR A 110 -5.44 0.97 15.63
C TYR A 110 -4.48 0.07 16.41
N LEU A 111 -3.24 0.51 16.62
CA LEU A 111 -2.25 -0.23 17.40
C LEU A 111 -2.75 -0.47 18.83
N GLN A 112 -3.29 0.57 19.47
CA GLN A 112 -3.83 0.47 20.83
C GLN A 112 -5.01 -0.52 20.87
N ALA A 113 -5.95 -0.43 19.95
CA ALA A 113 -7.06 -1.36 19.86
C ALA A 113 -6.58 -2.80 19.63
N GLY A 114 -5.61 -3.01 18.75
CA GLY A 114 -5.02 -4.32 18.48
C GLY A 114 -4.34 -4.94 19.69
N VAL A 115 -3.65 -4.17 20.51
CA VAL A 115 -3.04 -4.64 21.79
C VAL A 115 -4.12 -5.15 22.74
N VAL A 116 -5.23 -4.38 22.86
CA VAL A 116 -6.34 -4.74 23.74
C VAL A 116 -7.07 -5.98 23.23
N GLU A 117 -7.38 -6.04 21.93
CA GLU A 117 -8.13 -7.16 21.34
C GLU A 117 -7.33 -8.46 21.30
N LYS A 118 -6.00 -8.38 21.12
CA LYS A 118 -5.09 -9.53 21.22
C LYS A 118 -4.87 -9.98 22.66
N GLY A 119 -5.30 -9.20 23.66
CA GLY A 119 -5.08 -9.49 25.08
C GLY A 119 -3.60 -9.52 25.47
N LEU A 120 -2.76 -8.69 24.82
CA LEU A 120 -1.32 -8.67 25.04
C LEU A 120 -1.00 -8.10 26.41
N ASN A 121 -0.08 -8.78 27.11
CA ASN A 121 0.42 -8.40 28.42
C ASN A 121 1.88 -7.91 28.33
N GLU A 122 2.42 -7.43 29.45
CA GLU A 122 3.83 -7.02 29.55
C GLU A 122 4.81 -8.11 29.12
N GLN A 123 4.45 -9.38 29.29
CA GLN A 123 5.27 -10.53 28.88
C GLN A 123 5.38 -10.66 27.34
N ASP A 124 4.36 -10.19 26.62
CA ASP A 124 4.29 -10.25 25.15
C ASP A 124 4.97 -9.04 24.46
N ARG A 125 5.52 -8.13 25.27
CA ARG A 125 6.12 -6.88 24.77
C ARG A 125 7.23 -7.10 23.72
N TRP A 126 8.03 -8.14 23.90
CA TRP A 126 9.08 -8.48 22.94
C TRP A 126 8.49 -8.97 21.60
N ALA A 127 7.51 -9.87 21.67
CA ALA A 127 6.82 -10.37 20.47
C ALA A 127 6.13 -9.24 19.72
N SER A 128 5.46 -8.33 20.42
CA SER A 128 4.83 -7.14 19.84
C SER A 128 5.85 -6.21 19.17
N LYS A 129 7.04 -6.02 19.76
CA LYS A 129 8.11 -5.23 19.11
C LYS A 129 8.61 -5.89 17.82
N VAL A 130 8.81 -7.19 17.82
CA VAL A 130 9.26 -7.94 16.64
C VAL A 130 8.22 -7.84 15.52
N ASP A 131 6.94 -7.95 15.87
CA ASP A 131 5.81 -7.81 14.93
C ASP A 131 5.81 -6.42 14.27
N VAL A 132 5.89 -5.37 15.06
CA VAL A 132 5.90 -3.98 14.57
C VAL A 132 7.13 -3.69 13.69
N ILE A 133 8.32 -4.11 14.13
CA ILE A 133 9.56 -3.91 13.37
C ILE A 133 9.52 -4.71 12.08
N GLY A 134 9.10 -5.97 12.15
CA GLY A 134 8.97 -6.85 10.98
C GLY A 134 7.98 -6.28 9.96
N GLY A 135 6.82 -5.83 10.41
CA GLY A 135 5.82 -5.17 9.57
C GLY A 135 6.34 -3.90 8.92
N GLY A 136 7.06 -3.06 9.68
CA GLY A 136 7.67 -1.84 9.15
C GLY A 136 8.74 -2.11 8.07
N ILE A 137 9.61 -3.11 8.30
CA ILE A 137 10.60 -3.54 7.29
C ILE A 137 9.89 -4.06 6.04
N MET A 138 8.88 -4.92 6.21
CA MET A 138 8.14 -5.49 5.09
C MET A 138 7.43 -4.41 4.27
N MET A 139 6.81 -3.43 4.94
CA MET A 139 6.19 -2.27 4.27
C MET A 139 7.23 -1.50 3.44
N GLY A 140 8.41 -1.24 4.00
CA GLY A 140 9.49 -0.56 3.30
C GLY A 140 9.98 -1.33 2.08
N VAL A 141 10.13 -2.66 2.20
CA VAL A 141 10.52 -3.54 1.09
C VAL A 141 9.46 -3.51 -0.02
N VAL A 142 8.18 -3.66 0.32
CA VAL A 142 7.10 -3.61 -0.67
C VAL A 142 7.05 -2.25 -1.36
N ALA A 143 7.13 -1.15 -0.62
CA ALA A 143 7.14 0.20 -1.18
C ALA A 143 8.31 0.41 -2.13
N PHE A 144 9.51 -0.04 -1.76
CA PHE A 144 10.69 0.00 -2.63
C PHE A 144 10.45 -0.72 -3.96
N PHE A 145 9.93 -1.95 -3.91
CA PHE A 145 9.67 -2.71 -5.14
C PHE A 145 8.54 -2.13 -5.99
N ILE A 146 7.52 -1.51 -5.39
CA ILE A 146 6.49 -0.76 -6.14
C ILE A 146 7.15 0.40 -6.89
N ILE A 147 8.01 1.19 -6.22
CA ILE A 147 8.70 2.32 -6.85
C ILE A 147 9.60 1.83 -8.00
N VAL A 148 10.37 0.75 -7.78
CA VAL A 148 11.24 0.16 -8.82
C VAL A 148 10.41 -0.34 -10.00
N ALA A 149 9.33 -1.09 -9.75
CA ALA A 149 8.46 -1.59 -10.81
C ALA A 149 7.85 -0.46 -11.63
N CYS A 150 7.30 0.57 -10.98
CA CYS A 150 6.73 1.73 -11.65
C CYS A 150 7.79 2.54 -12.40
N GLY A 151 8.95 2.79 -11.77
CA GLY A 151 10.03 3.55 -12.38
C GLY A 151 10.63 2.88 -13.61
N THR A 152 10.68 1.54 -13.60
CA THR A 152 11.25 0.77 -14.72
C THR A 152 10.26 0.58 -15.88
N THR A 153 8.96 0.49 -15.58
CA THR A 153 7.94 0.15 -16.60
C THR A 153 7.20 1.38 -17.12
N LEU A 154 6.77 2.27 -16.23
CA LEU A 154 5.88 3.38 -16.58
C LEU A 154 6.64 4.67 -16.91
N PHE A 155 7.71 4.96 -16.18
CA PHE A 155 8.48 6.18 -16.40
C PHE A 155 9.09 6.26 -17.81
N PRO A 156 9.72 5.20 -18.38
CA PRO A 156 10.23 5.23 -19.75
C PRO A 156 9.11 5.32 -20.80
N ALA A 157 7.90 4.87 -20.45
CA ALA A 157 6.73 4.95 -21.31
C ALA A 157 6.04 6.34 -21.27
N GLY A 158 6.56 7.28 -20.46
CA GLY A 158 5.99 8.62 -20.28
C GLY A 158 4.63 8.63 -19.56
N ILE A 159 4.27 7.53 -18.88
CA ILE A 159 3.00 7.43 -18.15
C ILE A 159 3.17 8.08 -16.78
N GLN A 160 2.38 9.12 -16.54
CA GLN A 160 2.31 9.75 -15.21
C GLN A 160 1.39 8.95 -14.30
N ILE A 161 1.87 8.64 -13.10
CA ILE A 161 1.11 7.91 -12.09
C ILE A 161 0.32 8.92 -11.28
N ASN A 162 -0.98 9.00 -11.52
CA ASN A 162 -1.90 9.88 -10.79
C ASN A 162 -2.83 9.07 -9.87
N THR A 163 -3.02 7.79 -10.17
CA THR A 163 -3.94 6.90 -9.46
C THR A 163 -3.27 5.56 -9.10
N ALA A 164 -3.86 4.83 -8.16
CA ALA A 164 -3.44 3.46 -7.86
C ALA A 164 -3.62 2.50 -9.06
N GLU A 165 -4.59 2.80 -9.94
CA GLU A 165 -4.81 2.10 -11.19
C GLU A 165 -3.62 2.23 -12.14
N ASP A 166 -3.09 3.46 -12.29
CA ASP A 166 -1.90 3.69 -13.10
C ASP A 166 -0.71 2.88 -12.55
N ALA A 167 -0.53 2.86 -11.22
CA ALA A 167 0.52 2.07 -10.59
C ALA A 167 0.34 0.56 -10.86
N ALA A 168 -0.89 0.05 -10.91
CA ALA A 168 -1.16 -1.35 -11.23
C ALA A 168 -0.74 -1.74 -12.66
N LEU A 169 -0.65 -0.79 -13.58
CA LEU A 169 -0.11 -1.04 -14.93
C LEU A 169 1.37 -1.50 -14.91
N SER A 170 2.11 -1.21 -13.83
CA SER A 170 3.48 -1.73 -13.63
C SER A 170 3.53 -3.25 -13.48
N LEU A 171 2.39 -3.90 -13.20
CA LEU A 171 2.27 -5.35 -13.13
C LEU A 171 2.09 -6.01 -14.52
N LYS A 172 1.95 -5.20 -15.57
CA LYS A 172 1.79 -5.71 -16.94
C LYS A 172 2.86 -6.72 -17.37
N PRO A 173 4.14 -6.63 -16.97
CA PRO A 173 5.13 -7.65 -17.28
C PRO A 173 4.80 -9.05 -16.73
N LEU A 174 4.02 -9.13 -15.65
CA LEU A 174 3.53 -10.40 -15.09
C LEU A 174 2.42 -11.03 -15.95
N ALA A 175 1.58 -10.21 -16.57
CA ALA A 175 0.47 -10.68 -17.38
C ALA A 175 0.91 -11.23 -18.76
N GLY A 176 2.18 -11.07 -19.14
CA GLY A 176 2.69 -11.48 -20.42
C GLY A 176 2.17 -10.62 -21.58
N LYS A 177 2.34 -11.14 -22.81
CA LYS A 177 1.77 -10.51 -24.02
C LYS A 177 0.32 -10.97 -24.19
N TYR A 178 -0.59 -10.45 -23.39
CA TYR A 178 -2.03 -10.57 -23.63
C TYR A 178 -2.63 -9.20 -23.86
#